data_681eebe6a5092e7b55b627071b9f5271
#
_entry.id   681eebe6a5092e7b55b627071b9f5271
#
_cell.length_a   1.000
_cell.length_b   1.000
_cell.length_c   1.000
_cell.angle_alpha   90.00
_cell.angle_beta   90.00
_cell.angle_gamma   90.00
#
_symmetry.space_group_name_H-M   'P 1'
#
loop_
_entity.id
_entity.type
_entity.pdbx_description
1 polymer ?
#
loop_
_entity_poly.entity_id
_entity_poly.type
_entity_poly.pdbx_seq_one_letter_code
_entity_poly.pdbx_strand_id
1 'polypeptide(L)'
;MYERLIVRINGFMRKIHLIVIHCSATRADKELTAFDLDTMHRRRGFNGTGYHYYIRKDGTTHLTRPVERIGAHAKGFNAESIGICYEGGLDCRGRPADTRTPEQRAALRLLVHQLQERFPGCRVCGHRDLSPDRNGNGEIEPEEWIKACPCFEVKEESYRE
;
A
#
# COMPACT_ATOMS: atom_id res chain seq x y z
N MET A 1 2.74 -3.22 32.61
CA MET A 1 2.82 -1.79 32.18
C MET A 1 3.72 -1.73 30.97
N TYR A 2 3.14 -1.80 29.75
CA TYR A 2 3.90 -1.72 28.51
C TYR A 2 4.14 -0.25 28.20
N GLU A 3 5.37 0.21 28.42
CA GLU A 3 5.78 1.53 27.96
C GLU A 3 5.69 1.57 26.42
N ARG A 4 4.86 2.48 25.92
CA ARG A 4 4.79 2.82 24.51
C ARG A 4 6.16 3.33 24.10
N LEU A 5 6.88 2.55 23.32
CA LEU A 5 8.13 2.99 22.71
C LEU A 5 7.81 4.06 21.67
N ILE A 6 7.77 5.30 22.16
CA ILE A 6 7.61 6.49 21.32
C ILE A 6 8.96 6.75 20.69
N VAL A 7 9.16 6.33 19.45
CA VAL A 7 10.35 6.74 18.67
C VAL A 7 10.19 8.23 18.35
N ARG A 8 10.80 9.07 19.18
CA ARG A 8 10.93 10.51 18.93
C ARG A 8 12.00 10.73 17.88
N ILE A 9 11.59 11.12 16.67
CA ILE A 9 12.48 11.75 15.70
C ILE A 9 11.89 13.13 15.38
N ASN A 10 12.57 14.18 15.81
CA ASN A 10 12.29 15.59 15.49
C ASN A 10 10.83 16.09 15.66
N GLY A 11 10.22 15.85 16.81
CA GLY A 11 9.08 16.67 17.28
C GLY A 11 7.71 16.47 16.61
N PHE A 12 7.61 15.76 15.50
CA PHE A 12 6.33 15.49 14.82
C PHE A 12 6.08 14.00 14.68
N MET A 13 5.21 13.45 15.53
CA MET A 13 4.71 12.10 15.37
C MET A 13 3.51 12.11 14.41
N ARG A 14 3.62 11.41 13.27
CA ARG A 14 2.47 11.11 12.43
C ARG A 14 1.52 10.18 13.19
N LYS A 15 0.24 10.50 13.19
CA LYS A 15 -0.80 9.56 13.64
C LYS A 15 -1.16 8.68 12.46
N ILE A 16 -0.89 7.39 12.58
CA ILE A 16 -1.20 6.41 11.53
C ILE A 16 -2.50 5.70 11.91
N HIS A 17 -3.48 5.75 11.02
CA HIS A 17 -4.79 5.11 11.14
C HIS A 17 -5.09 4.13 10.02
N LEU A 18 -4.33 4.21 8.92
CA LEU A 18 -4.54 3.41 7.73
C LEU A 18 -3.25 2.73 7.26
N ILE A 19 -3.38 1.50 6.80
CA ILE A 19 -2.42 0.80 5.96
C ILE A 19 -3.11 0.60 4.61
N VAL A 20 -2.59 1.23 3.57
CA VAL A 20 -3.19 1.21 2.23
C VAL A 20 -2.36 0.35 1.30
N ILE A 21 -2.98 -0.68 0.74
CA ILE A 21 -2.32 -1.61 -0.18
C ILE A 21 -2.56 -1.15 -1.62
N HIS A 22 -1.49 -1.16 -2.40
CA HIS A 22 -1.45 -0.78 -3.81
C HIS A 22 -0.78 -1.86 -4.65
N CYS A 23 -0.99 -1.79 -5.97
CA CYS A 23 -0.17 -2.45 -6.96
C CYS A 23 0.59 -1.41 -7.80
N SER A 24 1.72 -1.83 -8.38
CA SER A 24 2.52 -0.97 -9.25
C SER A 24 1.94 -0.81 -10.66
N ALA A 25 0.87 -1.52 -10.99
CA ALA A 25 0.31 -1.65 -12.34
C ALA A 25 1.36 -2.17 -13.35
N THR A 26 2.17 -3.12 -12.91
CA THR A 26 3.16 -3.82 -13.75
C THR A 26 2.52 -5.09 -14.30
N ARG A 27 2.74 -5.36 -15.59
CA ARG A 27 2.28 -6.60 -16.24
C ARG A 27 2.99 -7.81 -15.62
N ALA A 28 2.27 -8.93 -15.57
CA ALA A 28 2.78 -10.17 -14.98
C ALA A 28 4.07 -10.68 -15.67
N ASP A 29 4.22 -10.42 -16.98
CA ASP A 29 5.39 -10.78 -17.79
C ASP A 29 6.52 -9.75 -17.76
N LYS A 30 6.40 -8.68 -16.97
CA LYS A 30 7.41 -7.61 -16.82
C LYS A 30 7.91 -7.52 -15.39
N GLU A 31 9.09 -6.98 -15.25
CA GLU A 31 9.67 -6.65 -13.95
C GLU A 31 9.74 -5.14 -13.76
N LEU A 32 9.65 -4.72 -12.49
CA LEU A 32 9.84 -3.33 -12.07
C LEU A 32 10.65 -3.34 -10.78
N THR A 33 11.92 -2.96 -10.85
CA THR A 33 12.76 -2.89 -9.64
C THR A 33 12.34 -1.73 -8.74
N ALA A 34 12.77 -1.73 -7.48
CA ALA A 34 12.54 -0.59 -6.58
C ALA A 34 13.22 0.70 -7.12
N PHE A 35 14.34 0.57 -7.79
CA PHE A 35 15.03 1.67 -8.46
C PHE A 35 14.22 2.22 -9.65
N ASP A 36 13.64 1.34 -10.46
CA ASP A 36 12.79 1.75 -11.60
C ASP A 36 11.53 2.48 -11.10
N LEU A 37 10.92 1.96 -10.04
CA LEU A 37 9.75 2.59 -9.41
C LEU A 37 10.08 4.00 -8.89
N ASP A 38 11.21 4.16 -8.20
CA ASP A 38 11.68 5.46 -7.72
C ASP A 38 11.92 6.43 -8.89
N THR A 39 12.59 5.95 -9.93
CA THR A 39 12.87 6.73 -11.15
C THR A 39 11.57 7.18 -11.82
N MET A 40 10.59 6.29 -11.94
CA MET A 40 9.28 6.62 -12.53
C MET A 40 8.55 7.71 -11.71
N HIS A 41 8.58 7.60 -10.39
CA HIS A 41 7.95 8.59 -9.52
C HIS A 41 8.65 9.95 -9.58
N ARG A 42 9.99 9.98 -9.61
CA ARG A 42 10.75 11.22 -9.79
C ARG A 42 10.45 11.90 -11.13
N ARG A 43 10.34 11.15 -12.21
CA ARG A 43 9.94 11.68 -13.53
C ARG A 43 8.53 12.30 -13.53
N ARG A 44 7.67 11.87 -12.63
CA ARG A 44 6.33 12.44 -12.40
C ARG A 44 6.34 13.66 -11.46
N GLY A 45 7.51 14.11 -11.02
CA GLY A 45 7.68 15.25 -10.14
C GLY A 45 7.62 14.91 -8.63
N PHE A 46 7.66 13.63 -8.27
CA PHE A 46 7.70 13.22 -6.87
C PHE A 46 9.13 13.32 -6.33
N ASN A 47 9.24 13.55 -5.03
CA ASN A 47 10.53 13.51 -4.32
C ASN A 47 10.85 12.07 -3.88
N GLY A 48 10.98 11.16 -4.85
CA GLY A 48 11.20 9.73 -4.63
C GLY A 48 9.91 8.92 -4.66
N THR A 49 10.02 7.63 -4.32
CA THR A 49 8.89 6.71 -4.29
C THR A 49 7.79 7.20 -3.33
N GLY A 50 6.55 7.20 -3.78
CA GLY A 50 5.40 7.62 -2.98
C GLY A 50 4.95 6.62 -1.94
N TYR A 51 5.29 5.34 -2.11
CA TYR A 51 4.99 4.25 -1.18
C TYR A 51 6.07 4.13 -0.11
N HIS A 52 5.70 3.68 1.08
CA HIS A 52 6.66 3.41 2.16
C HIS A 52 7.37 2.07 1.96
N TYR A 53 6.62 1.06 1.49
CA TYR A 53 7.15 -0.27 1.22
C TYR A 53 6.81 -0.72 -0.19
N TYR A 54 7.73 -1.47 -0.77
CA TYR A 54 7.57 -2.08 -2.08
C TYR A 54 7.96 -3.57 -2.01
N ILE A 55 7.05 -4.44 -2.46
CA ILE A 55 7.23 -5.90 -2.41
C ILE A 55 7.40 -6.43 -3.84
N ARG A 56 8.57 -6.97 -4.12
CA ARG A 56 8.91 -7.59 -5.41
C ARG A 56 8.21 -8.94 -5.57
N LYS A 57 8.17 -9.47 -6.79
CA LYS A 57 7.55 -10.76 -7.12
C LYS A 57 8.11 -11.93 -6.33
N ASP A 58 9.39 -11.89 -5.96
CA ASP A 58 10.05 -12.89 -5.13
C ASP A 58 9.75 -12.75 -3.62
N GLY A 59 8.91 -11.80 -3.25
CA GLY A 59 8.58 -11.49 -1.86
C GLY A 59 9.56 -10.55 -1.17
N THR A 60 10.65 -10.14 -1.82
CA THR A 60 11.60 -9.19 -1.23
C THR A 60 10.90 -7.86 -0.94
N THR A 61 10.97 -7.41 0.30
CA THR A 61 10.35 -6.18 0.77
C THR A 61 11.39 -5.08 0.91
N HIS A 62 11.16 -3.96 0.23
CA HIS A 62 12.01 -2.78 0.27
C HIS A 62 11.33 -1.66 1.04
N LEU A 63 12.04 -1.04 1.99
CA LEU A 63 11.65 0.24 2.57
C LEU A 63 12.05 1.34 1.58
N THR A 64 11.08 1.89 0.85
CA THR A 64 11.32 2.86 -0.22
C THR A 64 11.10 4.31 0.22
N ARG A 65 10.42 4.50 1.34
CA ARG A 65 10.20 5.81 1.97
C ARG A 65 10.14 5.64 3.48
N PRO A 66 10.86 6.46 4.27
CA PRO A 66 10.75 6.40 5.73
C PRO A 66 9.31 6.55 6.20
N VAL A 67 8.88 5.73 7.15
CA VAL A 67 7.49 5.75 7.68
C VAL A 67 7.15 7.07 8.35
N GLU A 68 8.14 7.78 8.85
CA GLU A 68 8.01 9.12 9.46
C GLU A 68 7.64 10.20 8.44
N ARG A 69 7.92 9.98 7.17
CA ARG A 69 7.56 10.92 6.08
C ARG A 69 6.17 10.62 5.55
N ILE A 70 5.43 11.67 5.26
CA ILE A 70 4.14 11.57 4.56
C ILE A 70 4.37 11.00 3.18
N GLY A 71 3.59 9.98 2.81
CA GLY A 71 3.64 9.35 1.50
C GLY A 71 3.03 10.21 0.39
N ALA A 72 3.08 9.70 -0.83
CA ALA A 72 2.42 10.28 -2.00
C ALA A 72 1.76 9.14 -2.80
N HIS A 73 0.77 8.46 -2.18
CA HIS A 73 0.16 7.25 -2.71
C HIS A 73 -1.37 7.23 -2.68
N ALA A 74 -1.99 7.99 -1.79
CA ALA A 74 -3.45 8.08 -1.63
C ALA A 74 -3.85 9.51 -1.29
N LYS A 75 -4.23 10.29 -2.31
CA LYS A 75 -4.61 11.70 -2.14
C LYS A 75 -5.73 11.85 -1.10
N GLY A 76 -5.53 12.76 -0.14
CA GLY A 76 -6.45 12.98 0.98
C GLY A 76 -6.18 12.09 2.20
N PHE A 77 -5.39 11.01 2.06
CA PHE A 77 -5.11 10.05 3.13
C PHE A 77 -3.62 9.90 3.45
N ASN A 78 -2.74 10.55 2.69
CA ASN A 78 -1.29 10.39 2.83
C ASN A 78 -0.76 10.73 4.22
N ALA A 79 -1.33 11.73 4.89
CA ALA A 79 -0.85 12.20 6.18
C ALA A 79 -1.03 11.17 7.31
N GLU A 80 -2.06 10.33 7.22
CA GLU A 80 -2.48 9.38 8.26
C GLU A 80 -2.28 7.91 7.87
N SER A 81 -1.59 7.63 6.75
CA SER A 81 -1.47 6.28 6.20
C SER A 81 -0.04 5.85 5.93
N ILE A 82 0.12 4.53 5.89
CA ILE A 82 1.30 3.86 5.34
C ILE A 82 0.88 3.20 4.03
N GLY A 83 1.60 3.48 2.95
CA GLY A 83 1.37 2.84 1.65
C GLY A 83 2.31 1.66 1.44
N ILE A 84 1.74 0.50 1.09
CA ILE A 84 2.45 -0.70 0.67
C ILE A 84 2.08 -0.96 -0.79
N CYS A 85 3.07 -1.12 -1.66
CA CYS A 85 2.86 -1.46 -3.05
C CYS A 85 3.48 -2.81 -3.37
N TYR A 86 2.75 -3.70 -4.05
CA TYR A 86 3.35 -4.91 -4.62
C TYR A 86 3.60 -4.75 -6.11
N GLU A 87 4.65 -5.41 -6.61
CA GLU A 87 4.98 -5.47 -8.03
C GLU A 87 3.97 -6.34 -8.76
N GLY A 88 3.13 -5.75 -9.61
CA GLY A 88 2.10 -6.46 -10.35
C GLY A 88 0.81 -5.67 -10.52
N GLY A 89 -0.31 -6.39 -10.57
CA GLY A 89 -1.66 -5.84 -10.70
C GLY A 89 -2.21 -5.83 -12.12
N LEU A 90 -1.42 -6.22 -13.13
CA LEU A 90 -1.89 -6.37 -14.50
C LEU A 90 -1.53 -7.76 -15.04
N ASP A 91 -2.46 -8.38 -15.77
CA ASP A 91 -2.20 -9.61 -16.52
C ASP A 91 -1.24 -9.34 -17.71
N CYS A 92 -0.86 -10.39 -18.45
CA CYS A 92 0.04 -10.26 -19.60
C CYS A 92 -0.54 -9.44 -20.75
N ARG A 93 -1.85 -9.16 -20.74
CA ARG A 93 -2.55 -8.29 -21.70
C ARG A 93 -2.72 -6.85 -21.19
N GLY A 94 -2.25 -6.55 -19.96
CA GLY A 94 -2.36 -5.23 -19.36
C GLY A 94 -3.71 -4.95 -18.71
N ARG A 95 -4.52 -5.96 -18.43
CA ARG A 95 -5.81 -5.82 -17.74
C ARG A 95 -5.61 -5.97 -16.24
N PRO A 96 -6.36 -5.21 -15.39
CA PRO A 96 -6.32 -5.38 -13.94
C PRO A 96 -6.59 -6.83 -13.52
N ALA A 97 -5.69 -7.39 -12.71
CA ALA A 97 -5.79 -8.76 -12.20
C ALA A 97 -4.97 -8.91 -10.92
N ASP A 98 -5.39 -9.81 -10.04
CA ASP A 98 -4.57 -10.23 -8.91
C ASP A 98 -3.42 -11.13 -9.39
N THR A 99 -2.26 -10.52 -9.58
CA THR A 99 -1.03 -11.18 -10.06
C THR A 99 -0.05 -11.49 -8.93
N ARG A 100 -0.47 -11.36 -7.68
CA ARG A 100 0.41 -11.62 -6.52
C ARG A 100 0.91 -13.06 -6.53
N THR A 101 2.22 -13.22 -6.41
CA THR A 101 2.84 -14.51 -6.18
C THR A 101 2.56 -15.02 -4.76
N PRO A 102 2.73 -16.33 -4.47
CA PRO A 102 2.65 -16.84 -3.10
C PRO A 102 3.61 -16.13 -2.15
N GLU A 103 4.81 -15.80 -2.63
CA GLU A 103 5.86 -15.07 -1.90
C GLU A 103 5.43 -13.65 -1.55
N GLN A 104 4.79 -12.96 -2.49
CA GLN A 104 4.22 -11.62 -2.24
C GLN A 104 3.07 -11.66 -1.24
N ARG A 105 2.21 -12.67 -1.31
CA ARG A 105 1.11 -12.84 -0.33
C ARG A 105 1.64 -13.06 1.07
N ALA A 106 2.66 -13.91 1.22
CA ALA A 106 3.30 -14.16 2.50
C ALA A 106 4.01 -12.91 3.05
N ALA A 107 4.78 -12.22 2.19
CA ALA A 107 5.50 -11.00 2.58
C ALA A 107 4.53 -9.87 2.97
N LEU A 108 3.44 -9.71 2.22
CA LEU A 108 2.42 -8.69 2.50
C LEU A 108 1.73 -8.96 3.85
N ARG A 109 1.36 -10.20 4.13
CA ARG A 109 0.74 -10.60 5.40
C ARG A 109 1.67 -10.32 6.58
N LEU A 110 2.94 -10.74 6.47
CA LEU A 110 3.94 -10.50 7.50
C LEU A 110 4.15 -9.00 7.75
N LEU A 111 4.29 -8.21 6.69
CA LEU A 111 4.50 -6.76 6.81
C LEU A 111 3.30 -6.05 7.43
N VAL A 112 2.08 -6.40 7.01
CA VAL A 112 0.85 -5.83 7.59
C VAL A 112 0.77 -6.16 9.09
N HIS A 113 1.04 -7.39 9.47
CA HIS A 113 1.05 -7.80 10.88
C HIS A 113 2.06 -6.96 11.69
N GLN A 114 3.31 -6.85 11.24
CA GLN A 114 4.34 -6.03 11.89
C GLN A 114 3.93 -4.55 12.02
N LEU A 115 3.27 -4.01 11.00
CA LEU A 115 2.77 -2.64 11.04
C LEU A 115 1.58 -2.47 12.01
N GLN A 116 0.69 -3.45 12.11
CA GLN A 116 -0.41 -3.43 13.08
C GLN A 116 0.10 -3.54 14.52
N GLU A 117 1.15 -4.32 14.77
CA GLU A 117 1.83 -4.34 16.07
C GLU A 117 2.45 -2.98 16.41
N ARG A 118 3.10 -2.34 15.44
CA ARG A 118 3.72 -1.01 15.60
C ARG A 118 2.68 0.12 15.73
N PHE A 119 1.57 0.01 15.02
CA PHE A 119 0.48 1.00 14.97
C PHE A 119 -0.87 0.33 15.29
N PRO A 120 -1.12 0.01 16.57
CA PRO A 120 -2.34 -0.69 16.96
C PRO A 120 -3.60 0.08 16.57
N GLY A 121 -4.61 -0.66 16.09
CA GLY A 121 -5.89 -0.09 15.66
C GLY A 121 -5.91 0.46 14.23
N CYS A 122 -4.82 0.32 13.46
CA CYS A 122 -4.83 0.69 12.05
C CYS A 122 -5.77 -0.21 11.24
N ARG A 123 -6.61 0.43 10.43
CA ARG A 123 -7.42 -0.26 9.43
C ARG A 123 -6.56 -0.58 8.20
N VAL A 124 -6.73 -1.77 7.64
CA VAL A 124 -6.11 -2.18 6.38
C VAL A 124 -7.13 -2.08 5.26
N CYS A 125 -6.79 -1.46 4.16
CA CYS A 125 -7.66 -1.31 3.00
C CYS A 125 -6.87 -1.28 1.69
N GLY A 126 -7.54 -1.53 0.59
CA GLY A 126 -7.01 -1.29 -0.75
C GLY A 126 -7.16 0.17 -1.16
N HIS A 127 -6.40 0.61 -2.14
CA HIS A 127 -6.54 1.97 -2.66
C HIS A 127 -7.97 2.23 -3.18
N ARG A 128 -8.59 1.27 -3.85
CA ARG A 128 -9.96 1.37 -4.37
C ARG A 128 -11.01 1.59 -3.27
N ASP A 129 -10.75 1.08 -2.05
CA ASP A 129 -11.67 1.20 -0.92
C ASP A 129 -11.72 2.64 -0.35
N LEU A 130 -10.83 3.53 -0.80
CA LEU A 130 -10.80 4.95 -0.49
C LEU A 130 -11.51 5.80 -1.56
N SER A 131 -12.19 5.19 -2.51
CA SER A 131 -13.05 5.87 -3.47
C SER A 131 -14.26 6.50 -2.76
N PRO A 132 -14.85 7.57 -3.32
CA PRO A 132 -16.05 8.15 -2.74
C PRO A 132 -17.25 7.21 -2.83
N ASP A 133 -17.98 7.06 -1.74
CA ASP A 133 -19.31 6.49 -1.72
C ASP A 133 -20.28 7.49 -2.37
N ARG A 134 -20.62 7.25 -3.63
CA ARG A 134 -21.44 8.17 -4.44
C ARG A 134 -22.93 7.95 -4.25
N ASN A 135 -23.33 6.72 -3.91
CA ASN A 135 -24.72 6.36 -3.70
C ASN A 135 -25.16 6.49 -2.23
N GLY A 136 -24.18 6.65 -1.28
CA GLY A 136 -24.44 6.89 0.13
C GLY A 136 -24.89 5.65 0.91
N ASN A 137 -24.60 4.44 0.37
CA ASN A 137 -25.00 3.19 1.04
C ASN A 137 -24.02 2.69 2.12
N GLY A 138 -22.87 3.36 2.26
CA GLY A 138 -21.83 3.02 3.22
C GLY A 138 -20.82 1.96 2.73
N GLU A 139 -20.96 1.51 1.49
CA GLU A 139 -20.06 0.55 0.84
C GLU A 139 -19.46 1.16 -0.43
N ILE A 140 -18.25 0.75 -0.78
CA ILE A 140 -17.59 1.18 -2.02
C ILE A 140 -17.67 0.05 -3.02
N GLU A 141 -18.52 0.23 -4.03
CA GLU A 141 -18.80 -0.76 -5.07
C GLU A 141 -17.88 -0.57 -6.29
N PRO A 142 -17.72 -1.60 -7.16
CA PRO A 142 -16.83 -1.51 -8.33
C PRO A 142 -17.10 -0.32 -9.24
N GLU A 143 -18.37 0.10 -9.36
CA GLU A 143 -18.80 1.25 -10.18
C GLU A 143 -18.32 2.59 -9.63
N GLU A 144 -17.93 2.61 -8.36
CA GLU A 144 -17.44 3.79 -7.64
C GLU A 144 -15.92 3.89 -7.62
N TRP A 145 -15.21 2.82 -7.98
CA TRP A 145 -13.76 2.81 -7.93
C TRP A 145 -13.13 3.86 -8.83
N ILE A 146 -12.30 4.73 -8.24
CA ILE A 146 -11.45 5.64 -9.02
C ILE A 146 -10.37 4.83 -9.75
N LYS A 147 -9.90 3.72 -9.15
CA LYS A 147 -8.88 2.81 -9.70
C LYS A 147 -9.17 1.39 -9.23
N ALA A 148 -8.80 0.40 -10.04
CA ALA A 148 -8.89 -1.01 -9.66
C ALA A 148 -7.84 -1.44 -8.60
N CYS A 149 -6.79 -0.66 -8.42
CA CYS A 149 -5.70 -0.90 -7.46
C CYS A 149 -6.26 -1.18 -6.04
N PRO A 150 -5.85 -2.24 -5.37
CA PRO A 150 -4.72 -3.13 -5.62
C PRO A 150 -5.04 -4.36 -6.50
N CYS A 151 -6.18 -4.44 -7.16
CA CYS A 151 -6.64 -5.50 -8.04
C CYS A 151 -6.98 -6.82 -7.34
N PHE A 152 -7.22 -6.79 -6.06
CA PHE A 152 -7.78 -7.89 -5.26
C PHE A 152 -8.62 -7.33 -4.11
N GLU A 153 -9.46 -8.14 -3.49
CA GLU A 153 -10.31 -7.75 -2.38
C GLU A 153 -9.55 -7.84 -1.05
N VAL A 154 -9.15 -6.69 -0.50
CA VAL A 154 -8.36 -6.61 0.75
C VAL A 154 -9.16 -7.06 1.96
N LYS A 155 -10.48 -6.83 1.98
CA LYS A 155 -11.35 -7.20 3.10
C LYS A 155 -11.47 -8.73 3.28
N GLU A 156 -11.30 -9.49 2.19
CA GLU A 156 -11.36 -10.96 2.21
C GLU A 156 -10.05 -11.59 2.69
N GLU A 157 -8.95 -10.84 2.62
CA GLU A 157 -7.67 -11.29 3.14
C GLU A 157 -7.67 -11.21 4.68
N SER A 158 -7.31 -12.29 5.36
CA SER A 158 -7.21 -12.32 6.80
C SER A 158 -5.96 -11.55 7.26
N TYR A 159 -6.07 -10.24 7.35
CA TYR A 159 -5.12 -9.36 8.04
C TYR A 159 -5.55 -9.07 9.49
N ARG A 160 -6.63 -9.69 9.94
CA ARG A 160 -7.09 -9.66 11.34
C ARG A 160 -6.65 -10.95 12.03
N GLU A 161 -6.06 -10.84 13.19
CA GLU A 161 -6.02 -11.92 14.16
C GLU A 161 -7.39 -12.15 14.78
#